data_99e8d36b093645baba7a8fb68ba9f87d
#
_entry.id   99e8d36b093645baba7a8fb68ba9f87d
#
_cell.length_a   1.000
_cell.length_b   1.000
_cell.length_c   1.000
_cell.angle_alpha   90.00
_cell.angle_beta   90.00
_cell.angle_gamma   90.00
#
_symmetry.space_group_name_H-M   'P 1'
#
loop_
_entity.id
_entity.type
_entity.pdbx_description
1 polymer ?
#
loop_
_entity_poly.entity_id
_entity_poly.type
_entity_poly.pdbx_seq_one_letter_code
_entity_poly.pdbx_strand_id
1 'polypeptide(L)'
;GGNLVAAGVASLKIEGRMKSPEYVFAVTSVYRKALDAALAKENAAITDADRDRLTDAFSRGFTTAYLDGKRGNDIMSYQRPNNRGLFLGRVDEVRDGAAYLKSAHALTEGDVLEFWTRKGNGTLTLGPVRTDKKGRYHLPLEGKTRTVKAGDRVFRVRSAEAAFEDDAREPRVPLVGTATLHIGEPLRMEFHPAAEADIEGAPRTTLAVARRLQAAFPDGVSGVAEGAPVEAARTRAVSFDDVAAHIDRLGNTPYQLVNLTIDMDDGVGIGFSALHGVRAAALDVLTEALTAEGHGRTLPRTTPREPLPAARPTGCRVAVTVTNPACARAAKRAGAHLIYVPALNYRRGEAVIAGQKNAAAEQAGYPKGCIPIMPVADHEAVGGAREAVVDADVWKYAAEGKPLLAESLGAMERASEEGALLDVGSHVPITNGLSLAVASEFGAARVWLSPELTLRQIEEVAKDAPVELGVLLIGAQELMVTEHCMLMSQGPCDENCAECPRRKSPHVLKDRKGYEFPVVTDAMGRSHLYNAVELDIASSMPELLAAGISSYMVDATLMNAEETAHAVGRAIRALHVAQNDGNAIAKMPNTTSGHLYRGVS
;
A
#
# COMPACT_ATOMS: atom_id res chain seq x y z
N GLY A 1 6.94 6.30 20.25
CA GLY A 1 5.89 7.33 20.13
C GLY A 1 6.39 8.70 20.56
N GLY A 2 6.93 8.84 21.78
CA GLY A 2 7.35 10.13 22.32
C GLY A 2 8.38 10.88 21.46
N ASN A 3 9.37 10.18 20.91
CA ASN A 3 10.37 10.81 20.03
C ASN A 3 9.77 11.37 18.73
N LEU A 4 8.76 10.70 18.16
CA LEU A 4 8.08 11.19 16.96
C LEU A 4 7.25 12.44 17.25
N VAL A 5 6.55 12.48 18.39
CA VAL A 5 5.81 13.67 18.85
C VAL A 5 6.78 14.84 19.10
N ALA A 6 7.90 14.57 19.80
CA ALA A 6 8.92 15.59 20.05
C ALA A 6 9.59 16.12 18.79
N ALA A 7 9.68 15.29 17.74
CA ALA A 7 10.17 15.68 16.42
C ALA A 7 9.15 16.46 15.57
N GLY A 8 7.94 16.72 16.09
CA GLY A 8 6.91 17.49 15.39
C GLY A 8 6.11 16.70 14.35
N VAL A 9 6.15 15.36 14.39
CA VAL A 9 5.33 14.52 13.48
C VAL A 9 3.84 14.75 13.76
N ALA A 10 3.12 15.27 12.78
CA ALA A 10 1.71 15.64 12.90
C ALA A 10 0.74 14.46 12.75
N SER A 11 1.13 13.39 12.05
CA SER A 11 0.26 12.24 11.77
C SER A 11 1.05 10.94 11.71
N LEU A 12 0.46 9.87 12.23
CA LEU A 12 1.00 8.51 12.18
C LEU A 12 0.11 7.65 11.27
N LYS A 13 0.66 7.15 10.17
CA LYS A 13 -0.05 6.23 9.28
C LYS A 13 0.19 4.78 9.73
N ILE A 14 -0.88 4.07 10.05
CA ILE A 14 -0.86 2.63 10.33
C ILE A 14 -1.31 1.89 9.08
N GLU A 15 -0.45 1.01 8.54
CA GLU A 15 -0.77 0.21 7.36
C GLU A 15 -1.45 -1.09 7.79
N GLY A 16 -2.67 -1.31 7.28
CA GLY A 16 -3.51 -2.46 7.60
C GLY A 16 -4.07 -3.20 6.38
N ARG A 17 -3.56 -2.90 5.17
CA ARG A 17 -4.03 -3.57 3.95
C ARG A 17 -3.90 -5.09 4.08
N MET A 18 -4.95 -5.83 3.73
CA MET A 18 -5.03 -7.30 3.85
C MET A 18 -4.89 -7.82 5.29
N LYS A 19 -5.13 -6.99 6.29
CA LYS A 19 -5.14 -7.37 7.70
C LYS A 19 -6.56 -7.51 8.22
N SER A 20 -6.71 -8.32 9.28
CA SER A 20 -8.00 -8.50 9.93
C SER A 20 -8.40 -7.26 10.78
N PRO A 21 -9.69 -7.08 11.09
CA PRO A 21 -10.13 -6.04 12.01
C PRO A 21 -9.42 -6.09 13.36
N GLU A 22 -9.16 -7.29 13.88
CA GLU A 22 -8.43 -7.52 15.14
C GLU A 22 -7.03 -6.91 15.12
N TYR A 23 -6.32 -7.05 13.99
CA TYR A 23 -5.01 -6.41 13.80
C TYR A 23 -5.12 -4.89 13.86
N VAL A 24 -6.07 -4.30 13.12
CA VAL A 24 -6.25 -2.85 13.08
C VAL A 24 -6.55 -2.31 14.47
N PHE A 25 -7.47 -2.96 15.20
CA PHE A 25 -7.82 -2.58 16.56
C PHE A 25 -6.63 -2.70 17.51
N ALA A 26 -5.96 -3.84 17.56
CA ALA A 26 -4.84 -4.09 18.46
C ALA A 26 -3.71 -3.07 18.24
N VAL A 27 -3.33 -2.85 16.99
CA VAL A 27 -2.24 -1.91 16.65
C VAL A 27 -2.67 -0.48 16.97
N THR A 28 -3.85 -0.05 16.53
CA THR A 28 -4.33 1.32 16.73
C THR A 28 -4.49 1.64 18.21
N SER A 29 -5.05 0.71 19.02
CA SER A 29 -5.25 0.93 20.45
C SER A 29 -3.93 1.11 21.22
N VAL A 30 -2.90 0.31 20.91
CA VAL A 30 -1.58 0.44 21.54
C VAL A 30 -0.89 1.73 21.12
N TYR A 31 -0.93 2.09 19.84
CA TYR A 31 -0.37 3.35 19.36
C TYR A 31 -1.13 4.56 19.88
N ARG A 32 -2.47 4.48 20.01
CA ARG A 32 -3.29 5.55 20.62
C ARG A 32 -2.90 5.77 22.08
N LYS A 33 -2.79 4.70 22.86
CA LYS A 33 -2.32 4.75 24.26
C LYS A 33 -0.95 5.41 24.38
N ALA A 34 0.00 5.02 23.49
CA ALA A 34 1.34 5.60 23.48
C ALA A 34 1.35 7.08 23.09
N LEU A 35 0.48 7.48 22.17
CA LEU A 35 0.35 8.87 21.72
C LEU A 35 -0.29 9.75 22.78
N ASP A 36 -1.37 9.30 23.42
CA ASP A 36 -2.07 10.05 24.47
C ASP A 36 -1.12 10.36 25.63
N ALA A 37 -0.37 9.37 26.06
CA ALA A 37 0.62 9.56 27.10
C ALA A 37 1.76 10.50 26.70
N ALA A 38 2.24 10.41 25.45
CA ALA A 38 3.26 11.32 24.96
C ALA A 38 2.77 12.78 24.91
N LEU A 39 1.50 13.00 24.52
CA LEU A 39 0.88 14.34 24.50
C LEU A 39 0.63 14.87 25.93
N ALA A 40 0.25 14.01 26.86
CA ALA A 40 0.10 14.34 28.27
C ALA A 40 1.45 14.54 29.00
N LYS A 41 2.59 14.30 28.32
CA LYS A 41 3.94 14.28 28.90
C LYS A 41 4.08 13.28 30.04
N GLU A 42 3.29 12.22 30.00
CA GLU A 42 3.34 11.12 30.95
C GLU A 42 4.32 10.04 30.47
N ASN A 43 5.00 9.39 31.42
CA ASN A 43 5.85 8.23 31.12
C ASN A 43 4.95 6.98 30.95
N ALA A 44 4.17 6.91 29.87
CA ALA A 44 3.47 5.68 29.58
C ALA A 44 4.46 4.65 29.04
N ALA A 45 4.93 3.80 29.91
CA ALA A 45 5.64 2.62 29.48
C ALA A 45 4.70 1.73 28.67
N ILE A 46 5.04 1.45 27.42
CA ILE A 46 4.47 0.32 26.67
C ILE A 46 4.85 -0.93 27.43
N THR A 47 3.85 -1.61 27.97
CA THR A 47 4.03 -2.81 28.79
C THR A 47 4.41 -4.02 27.93
N ASP A 48 4.89 -5.08 28.57
CA ASP A 48 5.13 -6.35 27.86
C ASP A 48 3.81 -6.93 27.34
N ALA A 49 2.69 -6.75 28.05
CA ALA A 49 1.36 -7.14 27.57
C ALA A 49 0.94 -6.37 26.28
N ASP A 50 1.26 -5.07 26.16
CA ASP A 50 1.03 -4.31 24.92
C ASP A 50 1.88 -4.87 23.77
N ARG A 51 3.12 -5.26 24.03
CA ARG A 51 4.02 -5.87 23.03
C ARG A 51 3.53 -7.24 22.61
N ASP A 52 3.09 -8.05 23.56
CA ASP A 52 2.50 -9.37 23.28
C ASP A 52 1.24 -9.22 22.42
N ARG A 53 0.37 -8.26 22.75
CA ARG A 53 -0.82 -7.96 21.96
C ARG A 53 -0.49 -7.58 20.51
N LEU A 54 0.53 -6.74 20.29
CA LEU A 54 1.00 -6.42 18.93
C LEU A 54 1.56 -7.64 18.21
N THR A 55 2.29 -8.50 18.93
CA THR A 55 2.89 -9.73 18.39
C THR A 55 1.83 -10.76 18.01
N ASP A 56 0.81 -10.94 18.85
CA ASP A 56 -0.32 -11.84 18.61
C ASP A 56 -1.15 -11.38 17.42
N ALA A 57 -1.39 -10.06 17.29
CA ALA A 57 -2.16 -9.51 16.17
C ALA A 57 -1.50 -9.81 14.83
N PHE A 58 -0.21 -9.54 14.68
CA PHE A 58 0.62 -9.95 13.55
C PHE A 58 2.08 -9.55 13.79
N SER A 59 3.01 -10.48 13.66
CA SER A 59 4.43 -10.15 13.71
C SER A 59 5.28 -10.98 12.76
N ARG A 60 6.23 -10.33 12.10
CA ARG A 60 7.38 -10.94 11.41
C ARG A 60 8.70 -10.65 12.14
N GLY A 61 8.63 -10.05 13.30
CA GLY A 61 9.68 -9.40 14.05
C GLY A 61 9.52 -7.87 14.01
N PHE A 62 9.79 -7.22 15.14
CA PHE A 62 9.77 -5.75 15.19
C PHE A 62 11.10 -5.19 14.69
N THR A 63 11.04 -4.07 14.01
CA THR A 63 12.20 -3.30 13.53
C THR A 63 11.88 -1.82 13.58
N THR A 64 12.89 -0.99 13.72
CA THR A 64 12.79 0.47 13.55
C THR A 64 12.91 0.87 12.08
N ALA A 65 12.99 -0.09 11.17
CA ALA A 65 13.26 0.12 9.76
C ALA A 65 14.47 1.06 9.55
N TYR A 66 14.31 2.13 8.82
CA TYR A 66 15.38 3.09 8.52
C TYR A 66 15.50 4.24 9.52
N LEU A 67 14.64 4.30 10.56
CA LEU A 67 14.61 5.43 11.52
C LEU A 67 15.94 5.63 12.28
N ASP A 68 16.72 4.56 12.47
CA ASP A 68 18.03 4.61 13.12
C ASP A 68 19.19 4.67 12.10
N GLY A 69 18.91 4.94 10.82
CA GLY A 69 19.92 4.97 9.74
C GLY A 69 20.50 3.59 9.36
N LYS A 70 19.99 2.50 9.95
CA LYS A 70 20.45 1.13 9.68
C LYS A 70 19.81 0.59 8.41
N ARG A 71 20.62 -0.06 7.56
CA ARG A 71 20.18 -0.72 6.32
C ARG A 71 20.45 -2.22 6.32
N GLY A 72 20.70 -2.82 7.49
CA GLY A 72 21.10 -4.21 7.64
C GLY A 72 19.98 -5.22 7.36
N ASN A 73 20.36 -6.49 7.44
CA ASN A 73 19.44 -7.64 7.33
C ASN A 73 18.37 -7.66 8.44
N ASP A 74 18.53 -6.87 9.49
CA ASP A 74 17.62 -6.78 10.63
C ASP A 74 16.23 -6.27 10.24
N ILE A 75 16.11 -5.56 9.11
CA ILE A 75 14.84 -5.04 8.59
C ILE A 75 13.97 -6.16 8.02
N MET A 76 14.59 -7.24 7.52
CA MET A 76 13.91 -8.31 6.80
C MET A 76 13.78 -9.59 7.63
N SER A 77 12.62 -10.23 7.52
CA SER A 77 12.38 -11.54 8.13
C SER A 77 12.74 -12.67 7.15
N TYR A 78 13.95 -13.21 7.24
CA TYR A 78 14.43 -14.30 6.37
C TYR A 78 13.85 -15.69 6.71
N GLN A 79 13.34 -15.86 7.92
CA GLN A 79 12.88 -17.18 8.37
C GLN A 79 11.49 -17.52 7.88
N ARG A 80 10.61 -16.54 7.74
CA ARG A 80 9.23 -16.75 7.33
C ARG A 80 8.59 -15.45 6.82
N PRO A 81 7.94 -15.46 5.64
CA PRO A 81 7.26 -14.27 5.10
C PRO A 81 5.90 -14.00 5.76
N ASN A 82 5.31 -14.99 6.42
CA ASN A 82 3.99 -14.92 7.05
C ASN A 82 4.08 -14.54 8.54
N ASN A 83 2.93 -14.39 9.18
CA ASN A 83 2.84 -14.18 10.62
C ASN A 83 3.66 -15.25 11.37
N ARG A 84 4.54 -14.79 12.27
CA ARG A 84 5.33 -15.67 13.14
C ARG A 84 4.59 -15.98 14.45
N GLY A 85 3.77 -15.03 14.90
CA GLY A 85 3.11 -15.10 16.20
C GLY A 85 4.05 -14.87 17.39
N LEU A 86 3.50 -15.03 18.59
CA LEU A 86 4.20 -14.91 19.85
C LEU A 86 4.93 -16.21 20.17
N PHE A 87 6.23 -16.14 20.42
CA PHE A 87 7.01 -17.31 20.82
C PHE A 87 6.69 -17.72 22.27
N LEU A 88 6.11 -18.90 22.44
CA LEU A 88 5.70 -19.41 23.74
C LEU A 88 6.80 -20.23 24.44
N GLY A 89 7.73 -20.78 23.67
CA GLY A 89 8.78 -21.64 24.20
C GLY A 89 9.10 -22.83 23.29
N ARG A 90 9.78 -23.80 23.86
CA ARG A 90 10.07 -25.07 23.21
C ARG A 90 9.36 -26.20 23.94
N VAL A 91 8.94 -27.22 23.21
CA VAL A 91 8.37 -28.45 23.79
C VAL A 91 9.39 -29.08 24.72
N ASP A 92 9.04 -29.22 26.00
CA ASP A 92 9.90 -29.85 27.00
C ASP A 92 9.92 -31.38 26.84
N GLU A 93 8.73 -31.95 26.63
CA GLU A 93 8.52 -33.41 26.58
C GLU A 93 7.33 -33.73 25.67
N VAL A 94 7.38 -34.90 25.01
CA VAL A 94 6.21 -35.48 24.33
C VAL A 94 5.94 -36.83 24.97
N ARG A 95 4.75 -37.01 25.53
CA ARG A 95 4.33 -38.25 26.20
C ARG A 95 2.82 -38.44 26.02
N ASP A 96 2.39 -39.67 25.86
CA ASP A 96 0.98 -40.07 25.78
C ASP A 96 0.16 -39.30 24.74
N GLY A 97 0.76 -38.98 23.59
CA GLY A 97 0.10 -38.23 22.51
C GLY A 97 -0.06 -36.73 22.78
N ALA A 98 0.63 -36.21 23.78
CA ALA A 98 0.60 -34.77 24.11
C ALA A 98 2.00 -34.18 24.23
N ALA A 99 2.16 -32.93 23.87
CA ALA A 99 3.34 -32.11 24.15
C ALA A 99 3.17 -31.37 25.48
N TYR A 100 4.26 -31.27 26.23
CA TYR A 100 4.32 -30.47 27.46
C TYR A 100 5.20 -29.25 27.22
N LEU A 101 4.67 -28.08 27.55
CA LEU A 101 5.31 -26.78 27.31
C LEU A 101 5.30 -25.94 28.59
N LYS A 102 6.46 -25.47 29.00
CA LYS A 102 6.56 -24.37 29.98
C LYS A 102 6.59 -23.05 29.24
N SER A 103 5.68 -22.16 29.55
CA SER A 103 5.61 -20.81 28.95
C SER A 103 5.45 -19.76 30.03
N ALA A 104 6.05 -18.57 29.81
CA ALA A 104 5.83 -17.39 30.62
C ALA A 104 4.51 -16.69 30.26
N HIS A 105 3.95 -16.98 29.09
CA HIS A 105 2.69 -16.42 28.62
C HIS A 105 1.53 -17.34 28.98
N ALA A 106 0.43 -16.75 29.45
CA ALA A 106 -0.80 -17.48 29.70
C ALA A 106 -1.40 -17.99 28.39
N LEU A 107 -1.97 -19.19 28.42
CA LEU A 107 -2.72 -19.78 27.32
C LEU A 107 -4.20 -19.85 27.70
N THR A 108 -5.06 -19.56 26.73
CA THR A 108 -6.50 -19.54 26.88
C THR A 108 -7.14 -20.54 25.91
N GLU A 109 -8.27 -21.11 26.27
CA GLU A 109 -9.07 -21.95 25.38
C GLU A 109 -9.43 -21.16 24.11
N GLY A 110 -9.24 -21.77 22.95
CA GLY A 110 -9.43 -21.11 21.65
C GLY A 110 -8.16 -20.50 21.05
N ASP A 111 -7.03 -20.41 21.80
CA ASP A 111 -5.75 -20.00 21.23
C ASP A 111 -5.35 -20.95 20.09
N VAL A 112 -4.79 -20.39 19.02
CA VAL A 112 -4.23 -21.19 17.92
C VAL A 112 -2.71 -21.20 18.05
N LEU A 113 -2.19 -22.40 18.29
CA LEU A 113 -0.76 -22.65 18.44
C LEU A 113 -0.19 -23.24 17.15
N GLU A 114 1.03 -22.88 16.79
CA GLU A 114 1.78 -23.45 15.68
C GLU A 114 3.09 -24.06 16.18
N PHE A 115 3.31 -25.30 15.82
CA PHE A 115 4.54 -26.03 16.11
C PHE A 115 5.45 -26.02 14.89
N TRP A 116 6.69 -25.61 15.08
CA TRP A 116 7.71 -25.62 14.03
C TRP A 116 8.59 -26.83 14.18
N THR A 117 8.39 -27.81 13.29
CA THR A 117 9.12 -29.07 13.29
C THR A 117 10.02 -29.19 12.05
N ARG A 118 10.97 -30.12 12.08
CA ARG A 118 11.82 -30.42 10.91
C ARG A 118 11.02 -30.96 9.70
N LYS A 119 9.82 -31.50 9.93
CA LYS A 119 8.96 -32.08 8.88
C LYS A 119 7.88 -31.10 8.37
N GLY A 120 7.93 -29.84 8.80
CA GLY A 120 6.94 -28.81 8.51
C GLY A 120 6.19 -28.34 9.74
N ASN A 121 5.26 -27.43 9.56
CA ASN A 121 4.51 -26.82 10.64
C ASN A 121 3.16 -27.52 10.82
N GLY A 122 2.74 -27.67 12.08
CA GLY A 122 1.42 -28.15 12.46
C GLY A 122 0.72 -27.13 13.36
N THR A 123 -0.58 -26.95 13.19
CA THR A 123 -1.40 -26.05 14.01
C THR A 123 -2.31 -26.84 14.94
N LEU A 124 -2.54 -26.30 16.13
CA LEU A 124 -3.45 -26.80 17.16
C LEU A 124 -4.32 -25.65 17.64
N THR A 125 -5.66 -25.81 17.60
CA THR A 125 -6.55 -24.94 18.35
C THR A 125 -6.69 -25.52 19.76
N LEU A 126 -6.38 -24.72 20.77
CA LEU A 126 -6.35 -25.16 22.14
C LEU A 126 -7.76 -25.34 22.68
N GLY A 127 -8.07 -26.53 23.19
CA GLY A 127 -9.27 -26.80 24.00
C GLY A 127 -9.07 -26.35 25.46
N PRO A 128 -9.85 -26.92 26.40
CA PRO A 128 -9.72 -26.58 27.81
C PRO A 128 -8.29 -26.68 28.31
N VAL A 129 -7.80 -25.58 28.88
CA VAL A 129 -6.41 -25.45 29.32
C VAL A 129 -6.15 -26.35 30.53
N ARG A 130 -5.12 -27.19 30.42
CA ARG A 130 -4.66 -28.09 31.49
C ARG A 130 -3.19 -27.90 31.73
N THR A 131 -2.77 -27.94 33.00
CA THR A 131 -1.35 -27.93 33.40
C THR A 131 -1.03 -29.14 34.23
N ASP A 132 0.21 -29.62 34.15
CA ASP A 132 0.73 -30.68 34.99
C ASP A 132 1.20 -30.13 36.36
N LYS A 133 1.64 -31.04 37.24
CA LYS A 133 2.15 -30.66 38.60
C LYS A 133 3.42 -29.79 38.56
N LYS A 134 4.08 -29.67 37.40
CA LYS A 134 5.26 -28.79 37.17
C LYS A 134 4.89 -27.46 36.55
N GLY A 135 3.58 -27.16 36.38
CA GLY A 135 3.08 -25.95 35.74
C GLY A 135 3.31 -25.91 34.24
N ARG A 136 3.49 -27.05 33.55
CA ARG A 136 3.60 -27.14 32.10
C ARG A 136 2.25 -27.35 31.48
N TYR A 137 1.96 -26.64 30.40
CA TYR A 137 0.74 -26.80 29.61
C TYR A 137 0.72 -28.16 28.93
N HIS A 138 -0.41 -28.84 28.97
CA HIS A 138 -0.70 -30.09 28.29
C HIS A 138 -1.36 -29.80 26.95
N LEU A 139 -0.67 -30.06 25.83
CA LEU A 139 -1.07 -29.75 24.46
C LEU A 139 -1.31 -31.06 23.70
N PRO A 140 -2.57 -31.48 23.48
CA PRO A 140 -2.87 -32.73 22.77
C PRO A 140 -2.41 -32.64 21.31
N LEU A 141 -1.72 -33.68 20.82
CA LEU A 141 -1.16 -33.69 19.47
C LEU A 141 -2.03 -34.55 18.54
N GLU A 142 -2.58 -33.88 17.50
CA GLU A 142 -3.47 -34.51 16.52
C GLU A 142 -3.05 -34.16 15.08
N GLY A 143 -3.42 -34.99 14.12
CA GLY A 143 -3.17 -34.71 12.71
C GLY A 143 -1.69 -34.41 12.42
N LYS A 144 -1.40 -33.23 11.87
CA LYS A 144 -0.02 -32.79 11.52
C LYS A 144 0.85 -32.55 12.75
N THR A 145 0.28 -32.28 13.93
CA THR A 145 1.06 -32.04 15.15
C THR A 145 1.64 -33.33 15.76
N ARG A 146 1.20 -34.51 15.34
CA ARG A 146 1.78 -35.82 15.79
C ARG A 146 3.28 -35.98 15.50
N THR A 147 3.83 -35.13 14.61
CA THR A 147 5.27 -35.15 14.29
C THR A 147 6.13 -34.32 15.25
N VAL A 148 5.51 -33.63 16.19
CA VAL A 148 6.16 -32.77 17.19
C VAL A 148 7.05 -33.59 18.11
N LYS A 149 8.21 -33.02 18.45
CA LYS A 149 9.20 -33.61 19.34
C LYS A 149 9.66 -32.62 20.41
N ALA A 150 10.26 -33.12 21.46
CA ALA A 150 10.97 -32.28 22.42
C ALA A 150 12.00 -31.38 21.71
N GLY A 151 12.06 -30.10 22.10
CA GLY A 151 12.90 -29.09 21.51
C GLY A 151 12.26 -28.30 20.35
N ASP A 152 11.15 -28.76 19.77
CA ASP A 152 10.43 -28.04 18.73
C ASP A 152 9.87 -26.72 19.27
N ARG A 153 9.82 -25.68 18.43
CA ARG A 153 9.35 -24.34 18.81
C ARG A 153 7.84 -24.28 18.75
N VAL A 154 7.24 -23.57 19.71
CA VAL A 154 5.80 -23.33 19.78
C VAL A 154 5.55 -21.82 19.72
N PHE A 155 4.62 -21.41 18.86
CA PHE A 155 4.20 -20.03 18.71
C PHE A 155 2.69 -19.94 18.84
N ARG A 156 2.17 -18.88 19.49
CA ARG A 156 0.77 -18.51 19.41
C ARG A 156 0.59 -17.63 18.18
N VAL A 157 -0.21 -18.07 17.22
CA VAL A 157 -0.46 -17.35 15.97
C VAL A 157 -1.82 -16.64 15.94
N ARG A 158 -2.67 -16.96 16.93
CA ARG A 158 -3.91 -16.25 17.24
C ARG A 158 -4.24 -16.42 18.71
N SER A 159 -4.47 -15.32 19.41
CA SER A 159 -4.97 -15.32 20.79
C SER A 159 -6.50 -15.28 20.81
N ALA A 160 -7.12 -16.10 21.65
CA ALA A 160 -8.55 -16.07 21.90
C ALA A 160 -8.97 -14.79 22.66
N GLU A 161 -8.10 -14.30 23.56
CA GLU A 161 -8.34 -13.05 24.32
C GLU A 161 -8.20 -11.79 23.46
N ALA A 162 -7.51 -11.88 22.32
CA ALA A 162 -7.40 -10.77 21.37
C ALA A 162 -8.68 -10.62 20.52
N ALA A 163 -9.67 -11.48 20.70
CA ALA A 163 -10.99 -11.27 20.12
C ALA A 163 -11.60 -9.97 20.67
N PHE A 164 -12.20 -9.19 19.79
CA PHE A 164 -12.90 -7.99 20.19
C PHE A 164 -14.02 -8.33 21.18
N GLU A 165 -14.21 -7.49 22.17
CA GLU A 165 -15.55 -7.31 22.72
C GLU A 165 -16.43 -6.73 21.61
N ASP A 166 -17.62 -7.26 21.39
CA ASP A 166 -18.49 -6.87 20.27
C ASP A 166 -18.77 -5.36 20.24
N ASP A 167 -18.88 -4.71 21.41
CA ASP A 167 -19.06 -3.26 21.55
C ASP A 167 -17.88 -2.42 21.00
N ALA A 168 -16.68 -3.00 20.91
CA ALA A 168 -15.52 -2.31 20.33
C ALA A 168 -15.44 -2.42 18.81
N ARG A 169 -16.15 -3.39 18.21
CA ARG A 169 -16.16 -3.61 16.76
C ARG A 169 -16.94 -2.56 16.01
N GLU A 170 -18.09 -2.19 16.55
CA GLU A 170 -19.04 -1.28 15.90
C GLU A 170 -19.56 -0.28 16.94
N PRO A 171 -18.84 0.82 17.19
CA PRO A 171 -19.35 1.85 18.09
C PRO A 171 -20.66 2.37 17.52
N ARG A 172 -21.74 2.15 18.26
CA ARG A 172 -23.07 2.63 17.89
C ARG A 172 -23.31 4.01 18.47
N VAL A 173 -24.17 4.77 17.80
CA VAL A 173 -24.64 6.07 18.29
C VAL A 173 -25.62 5.81 19.44
N PRO A 174 -25.29 6.23 20.68
CA PRO A 174 -26.23 6.08 21.80
C PRO A 174 -27.38 7.06 21.64
N LEU A 175 -28.62 6.55 21.77
CA LEU A 175 -29.86 7.33 21.64
C LEU A 175 -30.69 7.34 22.91
N VAL A 176 -31.31 8.47 23.14
CA VAL A 176 -32.48 8.59 24.01
C VAL A 176 -33.71 8.63 23.13
N GLY A 177 -34.76 7.85 23.49
CA GLY A 177 -36.02 7.77 22.77
C GLY A 177 -37.19 8.22 23.62
N THR A 178 -38.18 8.81 22.98
CA THR A 178 -39.49 9.09 23.57
C THR A 178 -40.59 8.56 22.65
N ALA A 179 -41.55 7.84 23.20
CA ALA A 179 -42.70 7.34 22.46
C ALA A 179 -44.00 7.77 23.17
N THR A 180 -44.93 8.34 22.40
CA THR A 180 -46.23 8.82 22.89
C THR A 180 -47.35 8.02 22.21
N LEU A 181 -48.23 7.39 23.03
CA LEU A 181 -49.31 6.52 22.58
C LEU A 181 -50.63 6.85 23.31
N HIS A 182 -51.26 7.98 22.95
CA HIS A 182 -52.59 8.36 23.50
C HIS A 182 -53.70 7.97 22.55
N ILE A 183 -54.79 7.38 23.10
CA ILE A 183 -55.93 6.93 22.32
C ILE A 183 -56.57 8.12 21.60
N GLY A 184 -56.66 8.03 20.27
CA GLY A 184 -57.20 9.10 19.40
C GLY A 184 -56.17 10.06 18.86
N GLU A 185 -54.95 10.02 19.36
CA GLU A 185 -53.83 10.84 18.87
C GLU A 185 -52.86 10.01 17.98
N PRO A 186 -52.12 10.65 17.06
CA PRO A 186 -51.11 9.94 16.29
C PRO A 186 -50.02 9.32 17.19
N LEU A 187 -49.62 8.06 16.90
CA LEU A 187 -48.42 7.49 17.49
C LEU A 187 -47.22 8.40 17.15
N ARG A 188 -46.51 8.90 18.14
CA ARG A 188 -45.34 9.76 17.93
C ARG A 188 -44.09 9.14 18.54
N MET A 189 -43.00 9.12 17.79
CA MET A 189 -41.66 8.75 18.30
C MET A 189 -40.63 9.81 17.98
N GLU A 190 -39.78 10.05 18.95
CA GLU A 190 -38.64 10.96 18.83
C GLU A 190 -37.38 10.29 19.35
N PHE A 191 -36.30 10.44 18.60
CA PHE A 191 -34.95 9.98 18.99
C PHE A 191 -33.97 11.11 18.85
N HIS A 192 -33.06 11.22 19.83
CA HIS A 192 -31.90 12.12 19.76
C HIS A 192 -30.64 11.45 20.30
N PRO A 193 -29.43 11.85 19.88
CA PRO A 193 -28.19 11.36 20.47
C PRO A 193 -28.15 11.62 21.97
N ALA A 194 -27.74 10.63 22.74
CA ALA A 194 -27.59 10.75 24.18
C ALA A 194 -26.48 11.72 24.54
N ALA A 195 -26.70 12.56 25.55
CA ALA A 195 -25.64 13.36 26.16
C ALA A 195 -24.72 12.47 27.01
N GLU A 196 -23.52 12.95 27.33
CA GLU A 196 -22.58 12.20 28.17
C GLU A 196 -23.16 11.87 29.56
N ALA A 197 -23.98 12.78 30.09
CA ALA A 197 -24.68 12.58 31.36
C ALA A 197 -25.71 11.44 31.35
N ASP A 198 -26.27 11.12 30.18
CA ASP A 198 -27.27 10.06 30.03
C ASP A 198 -26.67 8.65 30.01
N ILE A 199 -25.34 8.56 29.84
CA ILE A 199 -24.58 7.32 29.63
C ILE A 199 -23.40 7.19 30.59
N GLU A 200 -23.53 7.68 31.81
CA GLU A 200 -22.49 7.57 32.84
C GLU A 200 -22.13 6.09 33.08
N GLY A 201 -20.84 5.77 33.04
CA GLY A 201 -20.36 4.38 33.16
C GLY A 201 -20.33 3.57 31.85
N ALA A 202 -20.78 4.13 30.73
CA ALA A 202 -20.70 3.47 29.43
C ALA A 202 -19.23 3.27 28.97
N PRO A 203 -18.97 2.35 28.03
CA PRO A 203 -17.65 2.16 27.42
C PRO A 203 -17.07 3.46 26.85
N ARG A 204 -15.75 3.63 26.94
CA ARG A 204 -15.05 4.84 26.43
C ARG A 204 -15.37 5.15 24.97
N THR A 205 -15.60 4.14 24.16
CA THR A 205 -16.00 4.28 22.74
C THR A 205 -17.36 4.96 22.61
N THR A 206 -18.35 4.54 23.39
CA THR A 206 -19.69 5.12 23.41
C THR A 206 -19.66 6.58 23.91
N LEU A 207 -18.92 6.85 25.00
CA LEU A 207 -18.70 8.21 25.50
C LEU A 207 -18.03 9.11 24.45
N ALA A 208 -17.05 8.59 23.70
CA ALA A 208 -16.38 9.35 22.65
C ALA A 208 -17.32 9.72 21.49
N VAL A 209 -18.25 8.81 21.12
CA VAL A 209 -19.27 9.10 20.10
C VAL A 209 -20.23 10.19 20.59
N ALA A 210 -20.73 10.08 21.83
CA ALA A 210 -21.64 11.08 22.41
C ALA A 210 -20.99 12.49 22.45
N ARG A 211 -19.77 12.59 22.96
CA ARG A 211 -19.00 13.86 22.98
C ARG A 211 -18.83 14.48 21.60
N ARG A 212 -18.51 13.65 20.61
CA ARG A 212 -18.32 14.11 19.23
C ARG A 212 -19.61 14.65 18.63
N LEU A 213 -20.73 13.97 18.86
CA LEU A 213 -22.03 14.40 18.38
C LEU A 213 -22.52 15.67 19.11
N GLN A 214 -22.33 15.77 20.41
CA GLN A 214 -22.64 16.97 21.16
C GLN A 214 -21.83 18.19 20.69
N ALA A 215 -20.55 17.98 20.34
CA ALA A 215 -19.71 19.05 19.78
C ALA A 215 -20.11 19.43 18.36
N ALA A 216 -20.57 18.48 17.54
CA ALA A 216 -21.01 18.73 16.17
C ALA A 216 -22.41 19.37 16.10
N PHE A 217 -23.26 19.09 17.06
CA PHE A 217 -24.64 19.58 17.13
C PHE A 217 -24.92 20.23 18.50
N PRO A 218 -24.35 21.41 18.77
CA PRO A 218 -24.47 22.08 20.07
C PRO A 218 -25.93 22.47 20.41
N ASP A 219 -26.75 22.73 19.41
CA ASP A 219 -28.17 23.07 19.56
C ASP A 219 -29.07 21.82 19.61
N GLY A 220 -28.46 20.64 19.60
CA GLY A 220 -29.16 19.37 19.53
C GLY A 220 -29.59 18.98 18.13
N VAL A 221 -29.89 17.69 17.96
CA VAL A 221 -30.47 17.11 16.73
C VAL A 221 -31.41 16.01 17.11
N SER A 222 -32.59 15.95 16.51
CA SER A 222 -33.55 14.87 16.74
C SER A 222 -34.22 14.41 15.46
N GLY A 223 -34.75 13.19 15.47
CA GLY A 223 -35.58 12.65 14.44
C GLY A 223 -36.97 12.32 15.02
N VAL A 224 -38.00 12.89 14.44
CA VAL A 224 -39.37 12.73 14.86
C VAL A 224 -40.20 12.14 13.73
N ALA A 225 -41.04 11.19 14.05
CA ALA A 225 -42.05 10.68 13.13
C ALA A 225 -43.37 10.41 13.83
N GLU A 226 -44.44 10.57 13.06
CA GLU A 226 -45.82 10.29 13.51
C GLU A 226 -46.43 9.21 12.63
N GLY A 227 -47.26 8.39 13.26
CA GLY A 227 -48.03 7.31 12.61
C GLY A 227 -49.52 7.54 12.60
N ALA A 228 -50.29 6.49 12.34
CA ALA A 228 -51.73 6.54 12.43
C ALA A 228 -52.17 6.80 13.89
N PRO A 229 -53.40 7.36 14.10
CA PRO A 229 -53.96 7.50 15.42
C PRO A 229 -54.01 6.15 16.19
N VAL A 230 -53.66 6.22 17.46
CA VAL A 230 -53.67 5.06 18.36
C VAL A 230 -55.14 4.68 18.68
N GLU A 231 -55.50 3.42 18.53
CA GLU A 231 -56.84 2.92 18.84
C GLU A 231 -56.89 2.29 20.23
N ALA A 232 -58.10 2.23 20.82
CA ALA A 232 -58.33 1.40 21.98
C ALA A 232 -58.25 -0.09 21.59
N ALA A 233 -57.73 -0.94 22.46
CA ALA A 233 -57.59 -2.37 22.21
C ALA A 233 -58.95 -3.04 22.06
N ARG A 234 -59.16 -3.81 21.00
CA ARG A 234 -60.40 -4.56 20.76
C ARG A 234 -60.40 -5.91 21.47
N THR A 235 -59.21 -6.49 21.71
CA THR A 235 -59.08 -7.82 22.35
C THR A 235 -58.09 -7.80 23.48
N ARG A 236 -56.80 -7.47 23.19
CA ARG A 236 -55.71 -7.41 24.15
C ARG A 236 -54.96 -6.09 23.99
N ALA A 237 -54.84 -5.34 25.07
CA ALA A 237 -54.01 -4.15 25.12
C ALA A 237 -52.51 -4.54 25.06
N VAL A 238 -51.70 -3.71 24.44
CA VAL A 238 -50.25 -3.86 24.50
C VAL A 238 -49.76 -3.39 25.86
N SER A 239 -48.77 -4.08 26.41
CA SER A 239 -48.10 -3.66 27.65
C SER A 239 -46.97 -2.69 27.37
N PHE A 240 -46.56 -1.96 28.40
CA PHE A 240 -45.37 -1.12 28.38
C PHE A 240 -44.13 -1.92 27.90
N ASP A 241 -43.95 -3.12 28.46
CA ASP A 241 -42.81 -3.99 28.12
C ASP A 241 -42.85 -4.46 26.67
N ASP A 242 -44.04 -4.76 26.13
CA ASP A 242 -44.20 -5.11 24.72
C ASP A 242 -43.75 -3.94 23.81
N VAL A 243 -44.21 -2.72 24.12
CA VAL A 243 -43.85 -1.51 23.36
C VAL A 243 -42.34 -1.25 23.45
N ALA A 244 -41.77 -1.25 24.65
CA ALA A 244 -40.34 -1.04 24.87
C ALA A 244 -39.49 -2.06 24.11
N ALA A 245 -39.82 -3.35 24.23
CA ALA A 245 -39.07 -4.41 23.54
C ALA A 245 -39.12 -4.31 22.00
N HIS A 246 -40.20 -3.76 21.45
CA HIS A 246 -40.34 -3.56 20.01
C HIS A 246 -39.66 -2.28 19.52
N ILE A 247 -39.58 -1.23 20.33
CA ILE A 247 -38.82 -0.02 20.03
C ILE A 247 -37.30 -0.29 20.07
N ASP A 248 -36.83 -1.06 21.04
CA ASP A 248 -35.39 -1.37 21.22
C ASP A 248 -34.80 -2.34 20.17
N ARG A 249 -35.59 -2.82 19.22
CA ARG A 249 -35.08 -3.67 18.13
C ARG A 249 -34.29 -2.86 17.08
N LEU A 250 -33.11 -2.35 17.44
CA LEU A 250 -32.25 -1.52 16.60
C LEU A 250 -31.09 -2.30 15.93
N GLY A 251 -31.08 -3.64 16.01
CA GLY A 251 -29.95 -4.49 15.66
C GLY A 251 -29.29 -4.25 14.29
N ASN A 252 -30.06 -3.86 13.28
CA ASN A 252 -29.55 -3.59 11.91
C ASN A 252 -29.27 -2.10 11.64
N THR A 253 -29.24 -1.26 12.68
CA THR A 253 -29.00 0.18 12.56
C THR A 253 -27.68 0.57 13.23
N PRO A 254 -27.10 1.73 12.91
CA PRO A 254 -25.90 2.24 13.61
C PRO A 254 -26.22 2.77 15.02
N TYR A 255 -27.40 2.54 15.54
CA TYR A 255 -27.93 3.10 16.78
C TYR A 255 -28.02 2.07 17.90
N GLN A 256 -27.91 2.56 19.13
CA GLN A 256 -28.15 1.81 20.37
C GLN A 256 -29.01 2.66 21.30
N LEU A 257 -30.17 2.13 21.71
CA LEU A 257 -31.03 2.82 22.67
C LEU A 257 -30.42 2.68 24.08
N VAL A 258 -30.19 3.79 24.75
CA VAL A 258 -29.65 3.82 26.14
C VAL A 258 -30.68 4.26 27.15
N ASN A 259 -31.69 5.00 26.72
CA ASN A 259 -32.82 5.40 27.54
C ASN A 259 -34.09 5.49 26.67
N LEU A 260 -35.25 5.10 27.22
CA LEU A 260 -36.54 5.17 26.57
C LEU A 260 -37.62 5.62 27.55
N THR A 261 -38.27 6.71 27.21
CA THR A 261 -39.48 7.16 27.92
C THR A 261 -40.69 6.82 27.09
N ILE A 262 -41.67 6.14 27.69
CA ILE A 262 -42.93 5.82 27.05
C ILE A 262 -44.05 6.48 27.84
N ASP A 263 -44.82 7.34 27.15
CA ASP A 263 -46.04 7.96 27.67
C ASP A 263 -47.23 7.34 26.92
N MET A 264 -48.01 6.53 27.60
CA MET A 264 -49.12 5.78 26.98
C MET A 264 -50.32 5.63 27.89
N ASP A 265 -51.51 5.66 27.27
CA ASP A 265 -52.76 5.40 27.97
C ASP A 265 -52.93 3.90 28.30
N ASP A 266 -53.76 3.63 29.31
CA ASP A 266 -54.22 2.28 29.59
C ASP A 266 -55.14 1.80 28.44
N GLY A 267 -55.01 0.51 28.08
CA GLY A 267 -55.88 -0.09 27.08
C GLY A 267 -55.54 0.21 25.62
N VAL A 268 -54.32 0.67 25.33
CA VAL A 268 -53.83 0.92 23.96
C VAL A 268 -53.82 -0.37 23.14
N GLY A 269 -54.37 -0.28 21.91
CA GLY A 269 -54.34 -1.30 20.87
C GLY A 269 -53.54 -0.80 19.66
N ILE A 270 -52.33 -1.33 19.47
CA ILE A 270 -51.50 -0.99 18.32
C ILE A 270 -50.81 -2.21 17.74
N GLY A 271 -50.70 -2.27 16.42
CA GLY A 271 -49.95 -3.35 15.77
C GLY A 271 -48.45 -3.08 15.83
N PHE A 272 -47.64 -4.10 16.13
CA PHE A 272 -46.19 -3.98 16.20
C PHE A 272 -45.55 -3.51 14.88
N SER A 273 -46.22 -3.79 13.74
CA SER A 273 -45.77 -3.26 12.43
C SER A 273 -45.85 -1.73 12.38
N ALA A 274 -46.86 -1.11 13.00
CA ALA A 274 -46.96 0.34 13.07
C ALA A 274 -45.86 0.95 13.95
N LEU A 275 -45.59 0.33 15.14
CA LEU A 275 -44.44 0.73 15.98
C LEU A 275 -43.14 0.67 15.22
N HIS A 276 -42.89 -0.41 14.48
CA HIS A 276 -41.65 -0.55 13.68
C HIS A 276 -41.55 0.48 12.56
N GLY A 277 -42.69 0.80 11.90
CA GLY A 277 -42.74 1.80 10.83
C GLY A 277 -42.39 3.22 11.31
N VAL A 278 -43.04 3.65 12.43
CA VAL A 278 -42.76 4.98 12.99
C VAL A 278 -41.35 5.09 13.56
N ARG A 279 -40.89 4.03 14.24
CA ARG A 279 -39.48 3.97 14.69
C ARG A 279 -38.51 4.12 13.53
N ALA A 280 -38.67 3.37 12.43
CA ALA A 280 -37.82 3.45 11.27
C ALA A 280 -37.83 4.85 10.66
N ALA A 281 -39.00 5.45 10.47
CA ALA A 281 -39.13 6.79 9.94
C ALA A 281 -38.48 7.86 10.82
N ALA A 282 -38.59 7.77 12.14
CA ALA A 282 -37.93 8.69 13.06
C ALA A 282 -36.40 8.55 13.01
N LEU A 283 -35.88 7.32 12.89
CA LEU A 283 -34.45 7.07 12.74
C LEU A 283 -33.94 7.53 11.38
N ASP A 284 -34.71 7.41 10.31
CA ASP A 284 -34.34 7.92 8.98
C ASP A 284 -34.22 9.46 8.99
N VAL A 285 -35.18 10.17 9.62
CA VAL A 285 -35.10 11.63 9.81
C VAL A 285 -33.87 12.02 10.63
N LEU A 286 -33.59 11.30 11.72
CA LEU A 286 -32.38 11.54 12.52
C LEU A 286 -31.10 11.32 11.68
N THR A 287 -31.06 10.23 10.91
CA THR A 287 -29.91 9.89 10.07
C THR A 287 -29.66 10.98 9.03
N GLU A 288 -30.71 11.47 8.37
CA GLU A 288 -30.63 12.56 7.42
C GLU A 288 -30.11 13.84 8.07
N ALA A 289 -30.61 14.19 9.25
CA ALA A 289 -30.17 15.36 10.01
C ALA A 289 -28.69 15.24 10.43
N LEU A 290 -28.25 14.08 10.91
CA LEU A 290 -26.87 13.81 11.30
C LEU A 290 -25.88 13.85 10.11
N THR A 291 -26.36 13.55 8.91
CA THR A 291 -25.52 13.49 7.69
C THR A 291 -25.69 14.69 6.77
N ALA A 292 -26.62 15.60 7.06
CA ALA A 292 -27.01 16.73 6.21
C ALA A 292 -25.83 17.63 5.79
N GLU A 293 -24.85 17.84 6.68
CA GLU A 293 -23.67 18.65 6.38
C GLU A 293 -22.86 18.08 5.18
N GLY A 294 -22.93 16.76 4.97
CA GLY A 294 -22.29 16.11 3.83
C GLY A 294 -23.06 16.26 2.52
N HIS A 295 -24.38 16.31 2.58
CA HIS A 295 -25.26 16.29 1.40
C HIS A 295 -25.26 17.60 0.60
N GLY A 296 -24.98 18.73 1.25
CA GLY A 296 -24.90 20.06 0.60
C GLY A 296 -23.60 20.35 -0.12
N ARG A 297 -22.63 19.42 -0.12
CA ARG A 297 -21.34 19.65 -0.78
C ARG A 297 -21.49 19.56 -2.29
N THR A 298 -21.24 20.68 -2.96
CA THR A 298 -21.09 20.71 -4.41
C THR A 298 -19.60 20.71 -4.75
N LEU A 299 -19.21 19.91 -5.74
CA LEU A 299 -17.86 20.02 -6.28
C LEU A 299 -17.66 21.44 -6.80
N PRO A 300 -16.52 22.09 -6.48
CA PRO A 300 -16.21 23.37 -7.08
C PRO A 300 -16.23 23.23 -8.61
N ARG A 301 -16.85 24.17 -9.30
CA ARG A 301 -16.77 24.22 -10.76
C ARG A 301 -15.31 24.43 -11.13
N THR A 302 -14.70 23.40 -11.70
CA THR A 302 -13.37 23.53 -12.29
C THR A 302 -13.51 24.37 -13.56
N THR A 303 -12.78 25.48 -13.65
CA THR A 303 -12.61 26.16 -14.91
C THR A 303 -11.89 25.21 -15.87
N PRO A 304 -12.43 24.89 -17.03
CA PRO A 304 -11.71 24.11 -18.02
C PRO A 304 -10.35 24.76 -18.28
N ARG A 305 -9.28 24.01 -18.16
CA ARG A 305 -7.94 24.51 -18.51
C ARG A 305 -7.92 24.77 -20.02
N GLU A 306 -7.34 25.89 -20.43
CA GLU A 306 -7.11 26.11 -21.85
C GLU A 306 -6.21 24.99 -22.40
N PRO A 307 -6.57 24.38 -23.54
CA PRO A 307 -5.73 23.40 -24.17
C PRO A 307 -4.34 23.96 -24.50
N LEU A 308 -3.30 23.26 -24.12
CA LEU A 308 -1.95 23.62 -24.55
C LEU A 308 -1.79 23.30 -26.05
N PRO A 309 -0.96 24.05 -26.79
CA PRO A 309 -0.67 23.71 -28.18
C PRO A 309 -0.13 22.31 -28.30
N ALA A 310 -0.71 21.50 -29.21
CA ALA A 310 -0.22 20.14 -29.46
C ALA A 310 1.22 20.16 -30.00
N ALA A 311 2.06 19.27 -29.47
CA ALA A 311 3.41 19.10 -29.97
C ALA A 311 3.40 18.62 -31.44
N ARG A 312 4.36 19.08 -32.21
CA ARG A 312 4.61 18.63 -33.60
C ARG A 312 5.95 17.91 -33.64
N PRO A 313 5.99 16.58 -33.44
CA PRO A 313 7.24 15.84 -33.51
C PRO A 313 7.92 16.02 -34.88
N THR A 314 9.22 16.25 -34.87
CA THR A 314 10.04 16.42 -36.09
C THR A 314 10.41 15.08 -36.75
N GLY A 315 9.87 13.99 -36.27
CA GLY A 315 10.08 12.62 -36.76
C GLY A 315 10.06 11.61 -35.62
N CYS A 316 10.12 10.33 -35.98
CA CYS A 316 10.16 9.25 -35.01
C CYS A 316 11.59 8.92 -34.57
N ARG A 317 11.76 8.53 -33.30
CA ARG A 317 13.06 8.25 -32.69
C ARG A 317 13.08 6.88 -32.04
N VAL A 318 14.14 6.13 -32.23
CA VAL A 318 14.46 4.94 -31.44
C VAL A 318 15.48 5.34 -30.39
N ALA A 319 15.13 5.18 -29.14
CA ALA A 319 15.98 5.44 -27.98
C ALA A 319 16.44 4.13 -27.34
N VAL A 320 17.53 4.18 -26.60
CA VAL A 320 18.03 3.01 -25.87
C VAL A 320 18.53 3.41 -24.49
N THR A 321 18.16 2.64 -23.47
CA THR A 321 18.79 2.69 -22.15
C THR A 321 19.91 1.65 -22.08
N VAL A 322 21.13 2.07 -21.69
CA VAL A 322 22.31 1.21 -21.59
C VAL A 322 23.08 1.50 -20.31
N THR A 323 23.78 0.50 -19.79
CA THR A 323 24.51 0.60 -18.52
C THR A 323 26.04 0.51 -18.67
N ASN A 324 26.55 0.37 -19.91
CA ASN A 324 27.98 0.32 -20.19
C ASN A 324 28.32 0.89 -21.57
N PRO A 325 29.61 1.32 -21.80
CA PRO A 325 30.02 1.92 -23.05
C PRO A 325 30.00 0.97 -24.26
N ALA A 326 30.14 -0.33 -24.06
CA ALA A 326 30.14 -1.30 -25.16
C ALA A 326 28.74 -1.39 -25.77
N CYS A 327 27.68 -1.49 -24.92
CA CYS A 327 26.29 -1.45 -25.33
C CYS A 327 25.94 -0.10 -25.99
N ALA A 328 26.39 1.03 -25.42
CA ALA A 328 26.16 2.35 -26.03
C ALA A 328 26.74 2.48 -27.44
N ARG A 329 27.95 2.01 -27.67
CA ARG A 329 28.58 2.01 -29.00
C ARG A 329 27.85 1.05 -29.96
N ALA A 330 27.42 -0.11 -29.47
CA ALA A 330 26.66 -1.06 -30.27
C ALA A 330 25.31 -0.48 -30.68
N ALA A 331 24.59 0.14 -29.76
CA ALA A 331 23.31 0.83 -30.01
C ALA A 331 23.47 1.96 -31.05
N LYS A 332 24.53 2.79 -30.92
CA LYS A 332 24.80 3.87 -31.88
C LYS A 332 25.03 3.32 -33.27
N ARG A 333 25.84 2.25 -33.41
CA ARG A 333 26.10 1.60 -34.72
C ARG A 333 24.83 0.97 -35.31
N ALA A 334 23.91 0.46 -34.44
CA ALA A 334 22.66 -0.10 -34.86
C ALA A 334 21.59 0.94 -35.24
N GLY A 335 21.89 2.25 -35.08
CA GLY A 335 20.99 3.33 -35.50
C GLY A 335 20.16 3.97 -34.38
N ALA A 336 20.48 3.76 -33.12
CA ALA A 336 19.79 4.45 -32.03
C ALA A 336 19.97 5.97 -32.14
N HIS A 337 18.88 6.72 -32.04
CA HIS A 337 18.86 8.19 -32.14
C HIS A 337 19.20 8.83 -30.79
N LEU A 338 18.74 8.25 -29.69
CA LEU A 338 18.96 8.72 -28.33
C LEU A 338 19.55 7.58 -27.50
N ILE A 339 20.53 7.91 -26.66
CA ILE A 339 21.19 6.94 -25.79
C ILE A 339 21.12 7.47 -24.35
N TYR A 340 20.34 6.82 -23.51
CA TYR A 340 20.18 7.13 -22.10
C TYR A 340 21.12 6.26 -21.27
N VAL A 341 21.75 6.86 -20.25
CA VAL A 341 22.71 6.19 -19.38
C VAL A 341 22.41 6.55 -17.93
N PRO A 342 22.17 5.59 -17.02
CA PRO A 342 21.95 5.89 -15.61
C PRO A 342 23.08 6.73 -15.01
N ALA A 343 22.74 7.79 -14.29
CA ALA A 343 23.71 8.60 -13.55
C ALA A 343 24.39 7.77 -12.45
N LEU A 344 23.71 6.79 -11.89
CA LEU A 344 24.25 5.81 -10.95
C LEU A 344 24.68 4.54 -11.67
N ASN A 345 25.82 4.00 -11.28
CA ASN A 345 26.39 2.81 -11.91
C ASN A 345 25.62 1.54 -11.52
N TYR A 346 25.09 0.83 -12.53
CA TYR A 346 24.61 -0.55 -12.40
C TYR A 346 25.73 -1.53 -12.72
N ARG A 347 25.91 -2.57 -11.90
CA ARG A 347 26.89 -3.64 -12.13
C ARG A 347 26.19 -4.97 -12.27
N ARG A 348 26.34 -5.61 -13.43
CA ARG A 348 25.81 -6.93 -13.70
C ARG A 348 26.81 -7.74 -14.52
N GLY A 349 27.45 -8.73 -13.88
CA GLY A 349 28.26 -9.74 -14.55
C GLY A 349 29.53 -9.27 -15.26
N GLU A 350 29.76 -7.97 -15.40
CA GLU A 350 30.96 -7.41 -16.03
C GLU A 350 32.01 -7.06 -15.00
N ALA A 351 33.28 -7.17 -15.41
CA ALA A 351 34.39 -6.78 -14.56
C ALA A 351 34.28 -5.29 -14.21
N VAL A 352 34.40 -4.98 -12.93
CA VAL A 352 34.53 -3.61 -12.46
C VAL A 352 35.83 -3.03 -13.00
N ILE A 353 35.69 -1.96 -13.78
CA ILE A 353 36.90 -1.25 -14.23
C ILE A 353 37.47 -0.52 -13.03
N ALA A 354 38.73 -0.82 -12.70
CA ALA A 354 39.43 -0.17 -11.59
C ALA A 354 39.41 1.36 -11.75
N GLY A 355 39.12 2.09 -10.68
CA GLY A 355 39.05 3.54 -10.68
C GLY A 355 37.78 4.17 -11.24
N GLN A 356 36.74 3.37 -11.52
CA GLN A 356 35.44 3.92 -11.90
C GLN A 356 34.78 4.66 -10.74
N LYS A 357 34.30 5.86 -11.05
CA LYS A 357 33.43 6.63 -10.17
C LYS A 357 32.04 6.00 -10.09
N ASN A 358 31.23 6.43 -9.14
CA ASN A 358 29.87 5.89 -8.89
C ASN A 358 28.85 6.17 -10.00
N ALA A 359 29.12 7.14 -10.88
CA ALA A 359 28.21 7.51 -11.96
C ALA A 359 28.55 6.80 -13.27
N ALA A 360 27.61 6.05 -13.85
CA ALA A 360 27.80 5.34 -15.11
C ALA A 360 28.07 6.32 -16.28
N ALA A 361 27.38 7.46 -16.30
CA ALA A 361 27.51 8.48 -17.35
C ALA A 361 28.92 9.12 -17.44
N GLU A 362 29.73 9.05 -16.39
CA GLU A 362 31.13 9.54 -16.38
C GLU A 362 32.14 8.50 -16.80
N GLN A 363 31.73 7.27 -17.03
CA GLN A 363 32.64 6.22 -17.46
C GLN A 363 33.21 6.55 -18.83
N ALA A 364 34.52 6.44 -18.95
CA ALA A 364 35.20 6.66 -20.24
C ALA A 364 34.71 5.68 -21.32
N GLY A 365 34.59 6.17 -22.56
CA GLY A 365 34.22 5.35 -23.72
C GLY A 365 32.77 5.37 -24.14
N TYR A 366 31.88 6.11 -23.44
CA TYR A 366 30.57 6.42 -23.96
C TYR A 366 30.64 7.32 -25.20
N PRO A 367 29.74 7.13 -26.20
CA PRO A 367 29.62 8.08 -27.31
C PRO A 367 29.24 9.47 -26.80
N LYS A 368 29.69 10.52 -27.51
CA LYS A 368 29.20 11.88 -27.22
C LYS A 368 27.67 11.97 -27.40
N GLY A 369 27.03 12.74 -26.54
CA GLY A 369 25.58 12.98 -26.59
C GLY A 369 24.75 11.93 -25.86
N CYS A 370 25.35 11.11 -25.02
CA CYS A 370 24.56 10.29 -24.07
C CYS A 370 23.84 11.18 -23.05
N ILE A 371 22.61 10.81 -22.72
CA ILE A 371 21.72 11.55 -21.83
C ILE A 371 21.70 10.84 -20.47
N PRO A 372 22.03 11.53 -19.36
CA PRO A 372 21.97 10.92 -18.04
C PRO A 372 20.52 10.69 -17.60
N ILE A 373 20.26 9.52 -16.99
CA ILE A 373 19.02 9.18 -16.30
C ILE A 373 19.22 9.47 -14.82
N MET A 374 18.38 10.34 -14.26
CA MET A 374 18.38 10.61 -12.83
C MET A 374 17.81 9.42 -12.05
N PRO A 375 18.22 9.22 -10.79
CA PRO A 375 17.69 8.13 -9.97
C PRO A 375 16.18 8.22 -9.79
N VAL A 376 15.50 7.07 -9.75
CA VAL A 376 14.05 6.98 -9.48
C VAL A 376 13.69 7.49 -8.08
N ALA A 377 14.59 7.26 -7.10
CA ALA A 377 14.43 7.73 -5.74
C ALA A 377 15.59 8.66 -5.38
N ASP A 378 15.24 9.88 -4.99
CA ASP A 378 16.17 10.89 -4.51
C ASP A 378 16.08 10.97 -3.00
N HIS A 379 17.20 11.21 -2.34
CA HIS A 379 17.26 11.50 -0.92
C HIS A 379 18.00 12.81 -0.69
N GLU A 380 17.47 13.64 0.18
CA GLU A 380 18.26 14.72 0.74
C GLU A 380 19.41 14.13 1.57
N ALA A 381 20.59 14.69 1.42
CA ALA A 381 21.75 14.26 2.18
C ALA A 381 21.57 14.56 3.67
N VAL A 382 21.19 13.55 4.46
CA VAL A 382 21.03 13.66 5.91
C VAL A 382 22.29 13.14 6.60
N GLY A 383 23.41 13.88 6.43
CA GLY A 383 24.59 13.71 7.30
C GLY A 383 25.40 12.43 7.17
N GLY A 384 25.13 11.57 6.20
CA GLY A 384 25.95 10.39 5.91
C GLY A 384 26.96 10.67 4.79
N ALA A 385 28.22 10.40 4.99
CA ALA A 385 29.28 10.63 3.98
C ALA A 385 28.99 9.95 2.63
N ARG A 386 28.23 8.87 2.63
CA ARG A 386 27.83 8.09 1.45
C ARG A 386 26.73 8.78 0.63
N GLU A 387 25.71 9.32 1.29
CA GLU A 387 24.58 10.00 0.66
C GLU A 387 25.02 11.35 0.09
N ALA A 388 25.86 12.09 0.81
CA ALA A 388 26.42 13.35 0.34
C ALA A 388 27.26 13.21 -0.94
N VAL A 389 28.04 12.14 -1.07
CA VAL A 389 28.90 11.91 -2.26
C VAL A 389 28.06 11.60 -3.49
N VAL A 390 26.99 10.82 -3.35
CA VAL A 390 26.12 10.45 -4.49
C VAL A 390 25.25 11.62 -4.91
N ASP A 391 24.69 12.34 -3.98
CA ASP A 391 23.85 13.51 -4.24
C ASP A 391 24.65 14.60 -4.99
N ALA A 392 25.85 14.92 -4.55
CA ALA A 392 26.72 15.87 -5.22
C ALA A 392 27.12 15.42 -6.64
N ASP A 393 27.23 14.09 -6.88
CA ASP A 393 27.66 13.57 -8.18
C ASP A 393 26.55 13.52 -9.22
N VAL A 394 25.29 13.30 -8.86
CA VAL A 394 24.19 13.18 -9.83
C VAL A 394 23.59 14.53 -10.20
N TRP A 395 23.45 15.43 -9.26
CA TRP A 395 22.82 16.73 -9.49
C TRP A 395 23.61 17.67 -10.41
N LYS A 396 24.89 17.45 -10.61
CA LYS A 396 25.70 18.17 -11.61
C LYS A 396 25.21 17.97 -13.05
N TYR A 397 24.40 16.96 -13.32
CA TYR A 397 23.79 16.75 -14.64
C TYR A 397 22.57 17.63 -14.88
N ALA A 398 21.91 18.13 -13.83
CA ALA A 398 20.89 19.14 -13.95
C ALA A 398 21.54 20.52 -14.15
N ALA A 399 21.80 20.90 -15.39
CA ALA A 399 22.48 22.15 -15.73
C ALA A 399 21.89 22.77 -17.00
N GLU A 400 21.97 24.09 -17.13
CA GLU A 400 21.42 24.87 -18.22
C GLU A 400 21.81 24.30 -19.60
N GLY A 401 20.80 24.05 -20.43
CA GLY A 401 20.94 23.53 -21.79
C GLY A 401 21.51 22.11 -21.91
N LYS A 402 21.65 21.36 -20.81
CA LYS A 402 22.08 19.96 -20.81
C LYS A 402 20.88 19.02 -20.80
N PRO A 403 20.85 18.00 -21.69
CA PRO A 403 19.77 17.02 -21.70
C PRO A 403 19.86 16.08 -20.51
N LEU A 404 18.74 15.80 -19.88
CA LEU A 404 18.61 14.75 -18.86
C LEU A 404 17.23 14.08 -18.91
N LEU A 405 17.14 12.86 -18.38
CA LEU A 405 15.90 12.13 -18.16
C LEU A 405 15.59 12.10 -16.65
N ALA A 406 14.50 12.72 -16.23
CA ALA A 406 14.05 12.72 -14.85
C ALA A 406 13.09 11.55 -14.58
N GLU A 407 13.37 10.76 -13.56
CA GLU A 407 12.55 9.61 -13.15
C GLU A 407 11.77 9.88 -11.85
N SER A 408 11.82 11.11 -11.32
CA SER A 408 11.09 11.55 -10.13
C SER A 408 10.60 13.00 -10.30
N LEU A 409 9.59 13.39 -9.50
CA LEU A 409 9.10 14.77 -9.47
C LEU A 409 10.18 15.74 -8.98
N GLY A 410 10.98 15.35 -7.99
CA GLY A 410 12.09 16.19 -7.50
C GLY A 410 13.15 16.44 -8.58
N ALA A 411 13.45 15.42 -9.39
CA ALA A 411 14.36 15.57 -10.52
C ALA A 411 13.77 16.46 -11.63
N MET A 412 12.45 16.41 -11.87
CA MET A 412 11.76 17.29 -12.81
C MET A 412 11.84 18.75 -12.36
N GLU A 413 11.51 19.01 -11.11
CA GLU A 413 11.54 20.35 -10.51
C GLU A 413 12.95 20.94 -10.66
N ARG A 414 13.95 20.23 -10.17
CA ARG A 414 15.33 20.71 -10.20
C ARG A 414 15.87 20.89 -11.63
N ALA A 415 15.50 20.00 -12.56
CA ALA A 415 15.86 20.16 -13.96
C ALA A 415 15.25 21.42 -14.57
N SER A 416 13.99 21.72 -14.24
CA SER A 416 13.28 22.93 -14.67
C SER A 416 13.94 24.20 -14.10
N GLU A 417 14.22 24.21 -12.80
CA GLU A 417 14.88 25.35 -12.13
C GLU A 417 16.28 25.65 -12.68
N GLU A 418 17.05 24.61 -12.98
CA GLU A 418 18.42 24.73 -13.53
C GLU A 418 18.44 24.95 -15.06
N GLY A 419 17.29 24.98 -15.72
CA GLY A 419 17.19 25.19 -17.17
C GLY A 419 17.72 24.04 -18.03
N ALA A 420 17.67 22.81 -17.54
CA ALA A 420 18.05 21.62 -18.27
C ALA A 420 17.05 21.28 -19.38
N LEU A 421 17.50 20.58 -20.42
CA LEU A 421 16.63 20.04 -21.47
C LEU A 421 16.01 18.74 -20.94
N LEU A 422 14.76 18.84 -20.49
CA LEU A 422 14.08 17.81 -19.71
C LEU A 422 13.35 16.80 -20.60
N ASP A 423 13.70 15.53 -20.46
CA ASP A 423 12.86 14.38 -20.78
C ASP A 423 12.31 13.79 -19.46
N VAL A 424 11.07 13.29 -19.44
CA VAL A 424 10.44 12.70 -18.27
C VAL A 424 10.29 11.19 -18.46
N GLY A 425 10.79 10.43 -17.49
CA GLY A 425 10.81 8.97 -17.54
C GLY A 425 9.50 8.32 -17.09
N SER A 426 9.40 7.03 -17.33
CA SER A 426 8.18 6.25 -17.09
C SER A 426 7.86 5.98 -15.61
N HIS A 427 8.80 6.23 -14.70
CA HIS A 427 8.55 6.15 -13.25
C HIS A 427 7.80 7.36 -12.71
N VAL A 428 7.77 8.47 -13.46
CA VAL A 428 6.83 9.55 -13.19
C VAL A 428 5.47 9.13 -13.73
N PRO A 429 4.41 9.01 -12.89
CA PRO A 429 3.17 8.36 -13.28
C PRO A 429 2.28 9.26 -14.16
N ILE A 430 2.74 9.51 -15.39
CA ILE A 430 1.97 10.25 -16.40
C ILE A 430 1.00 9.29 -17.08
N THR A 431 -0.29 9.37 -16.70
CA THR A 431 -1.34 8.44 -17.15
C THR A 431 -2.57 9.12 -17.75
N ASN A 432 -2.58 10.44 -17.82
CA ASN A 432 -3.69 11.22 -18.40
C ASN A 432 -3.22 12.60 -18.90
N GLY A 433 -4.07 13.27 -19.65
CA GLY A 433 -3.75 14.58 -20.23
C GLY A 433 -3.45 15.67 -19.20
N LEU A 434 -4.03 15.61 -17.98
CA LEU A 434 -3.73 16.60 -16.93
C LEU A 434 -2.32 16.46 -16.39
N SER A 435 -1.89 15.23 -16.08
CA SER A 435 -0.52 14.99 -15.64
C SER A 435 0.50 15.29 -16.75
N LEU A 436 0.13 15.06 -18.02
CA LEU A 436 0.95 15.44 -19.17
C LEU A 436 1.10 16.97 -19.31
N ALA A 437 0.03 17.73 -19.06
CA ALA A 437 0.08 19.18 -19.05
C ALA A 437 1.02 19.72 -17.95
N VAL A 438 1.00 19.09 -16.77
CA VAL A 438 1.96 19.42 -15.68
C VAL A 438 3.39 19.16 -16.14
N ALA A 439 3.70 18.01 -16.75
CA ALA A 439 5.04 17.75 -17.28
C ALA A 439 5.48 18.82 -18.31
N SER A 440 4.56 19.28 -19.17
CA SER A 440 4.81 20.36 -20.11
C SER A 440 5.12 21.70 -19.41
N GLU A 441 4.49 22.00 -18.28
CA GLU A 441 4.75 23.21 -17.48
C GLU A 441 6.14 23.21 -16.84
N PHE A 442 6.67 22.00 -16.51
CA PHE A 442 8.06 21.85 -16.11
C PHE A 442 9.06 21.96 -17.27
N GLY A 443 8.58 22.16 -18.49
CA GLY A 443 9.44 22.31 -19.68
C GLY A 443 9.84 20.97 -20.31
N ALA A 444 9.13 19.88 -20.03
CA ALA A 444 9.42 18.58 -20.66
C ALA A 444 9.30 18.66 -22.18
N ALA A 445 10.35 18.24 -22.89
CA ALA A 445 10.34 18.07 -24.33
C ALA A 445 9.72 16.72 -24.74
N ARG A 446 9.93 15.70 -23.94
CA ARG A 446 9.45 14.34 -24.15
C ARG A 446 8.99 13.71 -22.84
N VAL A 447 7.94 12.89 -22.92
CA VAL A 447 7.45 12.04 -21.82
C VAL A 447 7.44 10.59 -22.27
N TRP A 448 8.11 9.73 -21.50
CA TRP A 448 8.02 8.28 -21.61
C TRP A 448 6.82 7.80 -20.79
N LEU A 449 5.78 7.32 -21.46
CA LEU A 449 4.54 6.88 -20.83
C LEU A 449 4.76 5.61 -19.99
N SER A 450 3.96 5.47 -18.94
CA SER A 450 3.97 4.27 -18.10
C SER A 450 3.71 3.01 -18.93
N PRO A 451 4.50 1.94 -18.75
CA PRO A 451 4.28 0.66 -19.43
C PRO A 451 3.03 -0.09 -18.95
N GLU A 452 2.32 0.44 -17.95
CA GLU A 452 1.05 -0.09 -17.46
C GLU A 452 -0.17 0.38 -18.27
N LEU A 453 0.01 1.35 -19.17
CA LEU A 453 -1.07 1.85 -20.02
C LEU A 453 -1.42 0.86 -21.14
N THR A 454 -2.72 0.70 -21.38
CA THR A 454 -3.22 0.01 -22.57
C THR A 454 -3.10 0.91 -23.79
N LEU A 455 -3.14 0.30 -25.00
CA LEU A 455 -3.15 1.05 -26.26
C LEU A 455 -4.24 2.12 -26.30
N ARG A 456 -5.45 1.77 -25.86
CA ARG A 456 -6.58 2.71 -25.76
C ARG A 456 -6.29 3.89 -24.83
N GLN A 457 -5.67 3.64 -23.69
CA GLN A 457 -5.28 4.72 -22.76
C GLN A 457 -4.16 5.58 -23.35
N ILE A 458 -3.22 4.98 -24.09
CA ILE A 458 -2.18 5.69 -24.83
C ILE A 458 -2.80 6.63 -25.86
N GLU A 459 -3.77 6.14 -26.66
CA GLU A 459 -4.52 6.95 -27.62
C GLU A 459 -5.19 8.17 -26.97
N GLU A 460 -5.83 7.97 -25.81
CA GLU A 460 -6.48 9.06 -25.06
C GLU A 460 -5.48 10.09 -24.53
N VAL A 461 -4.34 9.62 -23.99
CA VAL A 461 -3.29 10.52 -23.46
C VAL A 461 -2.59 11.27 -24.60
N ALA A 462 -2.42 10.64 -25.75
CA ALA A 462 -1.75 11.22 -26.90
C ALA A 462 -2.60 12.28 -27.64
N LYS A 463 -3.91 12.28 -27.41
CA LYS A 463 -4.79 13.25 -28.01
C LYS A 463 -4.40 14.69 -27.58
N ASP A 464 -4.02 15.50 -28.56
CA ASP A 464 -3.58 16.89 -28.35
C ASP A 464 -2.41 17.02 -27.35
N ALA A 465 -1.52 16.03 -27.27
CA ALA A 465 -0.40 16.04 -26.36
C ALA A 465 0.54 17.24 -26.60
N PRO A 466 0.86 18.04 -25.57
CA PRO A 466 1.70 19.24 -25.70
C PRO A 466 3.20 18.93 -25.79
N VAL A 467 3.61 17.66 -25.64
CA VAL A 467 5.02 17.20 -25.65
C VAL A 467 5.14 15.95 -26.52
N GLU A 468 6.36 15.60 -26.93
CA GLU A 468 6.63 14.32 -27.60
C GLU A 468 6.37 13.15 -26.65
N LEU A 469 5.73 12.10 -27.16
CA LEU A 469 5.41 10.89 -26.39
C LEU A 469 6.25 9.70 -26.82
N GLY A 470 6.73 8.96 -25.83
CA GLY A 470 7.47 7.73 -26.00
C GLY A 470 6.89 6.57 -25.18
N VAL A 471 7.17 5.34 -25.63
CA VAL A 471 6.81 4.10 -24.95
C VAL A 471 8.00 3.14 -24.87
N LEU A 472 8.03 2.28 -23.84
CA LEU A 472 8.93 1.13 -23.81
C LEU A 472 8.48 0.12 -24.87
N LEU A 473 9.37 -0.18 -25.82
CA LEU A 473 9.08 -1.04 -26.96
C LEU A 473 9.64 -2.46 -26.81
N ILE A 474 10.91 -2.56 -26.39
CA ILE A 474 11.64 -3.82 -26.24
C ILE A 474 12.50 -3.75 -24.98
N GLY A 475 12.58 -4.85 -24.23
CA GLY A 475 13.50 -5.03 -23.13
C GLY A 475 12.87 -5.55 -21.86
N ALA A 476 13.67 -5.69 -20.83
CA ALA A 476 13.20 -6.14 -19.53
C ALA A 476 12.47 -5.00 -18.81
N GLN A 477 11.19 -5.20 -18.51
CA GLN A 477 10.42 -4.23 -17.74
C GLN A 477 10.85 -4.23 -16.28
N GLU A 478 11.22 -3.07 -15.75
CA GLU A 478 11.46 -2.89 -14.32
C GLU A 478 10.14 -2.96 -13.55
N LEU A 479 10.07 -3.84 -12.55
CA LEU A 479 8.87 -4.10 -11.76
C LEU A 479 8.92 -3.41 -10.40
N MET A 480 10.11 -3.21 -9.83
CA MET A 480 10.27 -2.67 -8.49
C MET A 480 11.68 -2.07 -8.32
N VAL A 481 11.72 -0.92 -7.66
CA VAL A 481 12.93 -0.36 -7.06
C VAL A 481 12.76 -0.38 -5.54
N THR A 482 13.75 -0.85 -4.80
CA THR A 482 13.72 -0.88 -3.34
C THR A 482 15.04 -0.44 -2.73
N GLU A 483 14.96 0.34 -1.65
CA GLU A 483 16.12 0.72 -0.84
C GLU A 483 16.81 -0.49 -0.19
N HIS A 484 16.09 -1.59 0.00
CA HIS A 484 16.67 -2.81 0.53
C HIS A 484 17.56 -3.51 -0.51
N CYS A 485 18.83 -3.71 -0.15
CA CYS A 485 19.73 -4.50 -0.97
C CYS A 485 19.42 -6.00 -0.83
N MET A 486 18.83 -6.61 -1.86
CA MET A 486 18.50 -8.04 -1.85
C MET A 486 19.74 -8.93 -1.73
N LEU A 487 20.93 -8.42 -2.12
CA LEU A 487 22.19 -9.16 -2.01
C LEU A 487 22.68 -9.34 -0.57
N MET A 488 22.13 -8.59 0.39
CA MET A 488 22.39 -8.78 1.82
C MET A 488 21.95 -10.16 2.33
N SER A 489 21.00 -10.81 1.65
CA SER A 489 20.56 -12.17 1.97
C SER A 489 21.70 -13.21 1.87
N GLN A 490 22.79 -12.88 1.17
CA GLN A 490 23.95 -13.76 0.94
C GLN A 490 25.01 -13.67 2.04
N GLY A 491 24.77 -12.93 3.12
CA GLY A 491 25.67 -12.84 4.27
C GLY A 491 25.98 -11.40 4.71
N PRO A 492 26.94 -11.21 5.62
CA PRO A 492 27.30 -9.91 6.17
C PRO A 492 27.59 -8.86 5.09
N CYS A 493 27.24 -7.61 5.34
CA CYS A 493 27.42 -6.49 4.44
C CYS A 493 28.17 -5.36 5.17
N ASP A 494 29.20 -4.82 4.51
CA ASP A 494 29.99 -3.67 4.96
C ASP A 494 29.44 -2.33 4.46
N GLU A 495 28.31 -2.37 3.71
CA GLU A 495 27.64 -1.22 3.09
C GLU A 495 28.49 -0.46 2.05
N ASN A 496 29.66 -0.96 1.68
CA ASN A 496 30.46 -0.40 0.59
C ASN A 496 29.92 -0.89 -0.76
N CYS A 497 28.81 -0.32 -1.21
CA CYS A 497 28.12 -0.75 -2.42
C CYS A 497 28.92 -0.49 -3.69
N ALA A 498 29.74 0.54 -3.72
CA ALA A 498 30.59 0.84 -4.87
C ALA A 498 31.60 -0.28 -5.17
N GLU A 499 32.15 -0.90 -4.13
CA GLU A 499 33.17 -1.95 -4.20
C GLU A 499 32.61 -3.38 -4.01
N CYS A 500 31.30 -3.51 -3.80
CA CYS A 500 30.66 -4.77 -3.43
C CYS A 500 30.94 -5.89 -4.44
N PRO A 501 31.59 -6.98 -4.04
CA PRO A 501 31.92 -8.08 -4.95
C PRO A 501 30.68 -8.83 -5.46
N ARG A 502 29.59 -8.86 -4.70
CA ARG A 502 28.32 -9.53 -5.08
C ARG A 502 27.69 -8.88 -6.30
N ARG A 503 27.84 -7.58 -6.49
CA ARG A 503 27.32 -6.85 -7.66
C ARG A 503 27.98 -7.23 -8.98
N LYS A 504 29.09 -7.97 -8.94
CA LYS A 504 29.83 -8.42 -10.13
C LYS A 504 29.18 -9.63 -10.82
N SER A 505 28.28 -10.33 -10.13
CA SER A 505 27.62 -11.54 -10.62
C SER A 505 26.15 -11.26 -10.93
N PRO A 506 25.56 -11.94 -11.94
CA PRO A 506 24.11 -11.91 -12.15
C PRO A 506 23.37 -12.52 -10.95
N HIS A 507 22.25 -11.91 -10.59
CA HIS A 507 21.37 -12.39 -9.53
C HIS A 507 19.94 -12.48 -10.04
N VAL A 508 19.19 -13.45 -9.52
CA VAL A 508 17.77 -13.62 -9.82
C VAL A 508 16.99 -13.94 -8.55
N LEU A 509 15.76 -13.47 -8.48
CA LEU A 509 14.75 -14.01 -7.57
C LEU A 509 13.95 -15.07 -8.33
N LYS A 510 13.80 -16.25 -7.72
CA LYS A 510 13.03 -17.34 -8.29
C LYS A 510 11.71 -17.50 -7.54
N ASP A 511 10.60 -17.47 -8.27
CA ASP A 511 9.28 -17.70 -7.71
C ASP A 511 8.95 -19.21 -7.57
N ARG A 512 7.77 -19.51 -7.01
CA ARG A 512 7.32 -20.89 -6.81
C ARG A 512 6.98 -21.62 -8.13
N LYS A 513 6.78 -20.88 -9.22
CA LYS A 513 6.50 -21.42 -10.56
C LYS A 513 7.76 -21.62 -11.39
N GLY A 514 8.91 -21.20 -10.86
CA GLY A 514 10.21 -21.33 -11.51
C GLY A 514 10.61 -20.14 -12.37
N TYR A 515 9.85 -19.06 -12.42
CA TYR A 515 10.25 -17.82 -13.09
C TYR A 515 11.43 -17.19 -12.37
N GLU A 516 12.42 -16.74 -13.14
CA GLU A 516 13.64 -16.09 -12.66
C GLU A 516 13.60 -14.61 -12.98
N PHE A 517 13.40 -13.79 -11.96
CA PHE A 517 13.33 -12.34 -12.04
C PHE A 517 14.73 -11.74 -11.84
N PRO A 518 15.34 -11.09 -12.84
CA PRO A 518 16.66 -10.50 -12.70
C PRO A 518 16.67 -9.40 -11.64
N VAL A 519 17.75 -9.38 -10.84
CA VAL A 519 18.02 -8.36 -9.83
C VAL A 519 19.31 -7.64 -10.17
N VAL A 520 19.24 -6.32 -10.27
CA VAL A 520 20.39 -5.45 -10.45
C VAL A 520 20.48 -4.50 -9.26
N THR A 521 21.68 -4.21 -8.79
CA THR A 521 21.86 -3.31 -7.65
C THR A 521 22.69 -2.10 -8.09
N ASP A 522 22.20 -0.90 -7.82
CA ASP A 522 22.90 0.34 -8.15
C ASP A 522 24.04 0.67 -7.16
N ALA A 523 24.73 1.77 -7.39
CA ALA A 523 25.86 2.20 -6.56
C ALA A 523 25.44 2.58 -5.12
N MET A 524 24.16 2.90 -4.90
CA MET A 524 23.59 3.16 -3.57
C MET A 524 23.20 1.88 -2.82
N GLY A 525 23.25 0.73 -3.48
CA GLY A 525 22.82 -0.54 -2.92
C GLY A 525 21.32 -0.76 -3.02
N ARG A 526 20.58 0.07 -3.78
CA ARG A 526 19.18 -0.18 -4.10
C ARG A 526 19.07 -1.34 -5.08
N SER A 527 18.05 -2.15 -4.90
CA SER A 527 17.80 -3.27 -5.80
C SER A 527 16.69 -2.92 -6.79
N HIS A 528 16.97 -3.22 -8.04
CA HIS A 528 16.08 -3.10 -9.19
C HIS A 528 15.68 -4.50 -9.63
N LEU A 529 14.38 -4.81 -9.58
CA LEU A 529 13.82 -6.10 -9.96
C LEU A 529 13.16 -5.98 -11.34
N TYR A 530 13.56 -6.86 -12.25
CA TYR A 530 13.04 -6.88 -13.61
C TYR A 530 12.13 -8.09 -13.85
N ASN A 531 11.24 -7.97 -14.85
CA ASN A 531 10.36 -9.06 -15.23
C ASN A 531 11.17 -10.26 -15.77
N ALA A 532 10.70 -11.46 -15.45
CA ALA A 532 11.30 -12.69 -15.92
C ALA A 532 11.10 -12.92 -17.44
N VAL A 533 10.08 -12.28 -18.02
CA VAL A 533 9.77 -12.36 -19.44
C VAL A 533 9.97 -11.00 -20.08
N GLU A 534 10.79 -10.96 -21.13
CA GLU A 534 11.11 -9.72 -21.84
C GLU A 534 9.88 -9.17 -22.57
N LEU A 535 9.68 -7.84 -22.51
CA LEU A 535 8.69 -7.13 -23.30
C LEU A 535 9.17 -7.02 -24.76
N ASP A 536 8.32 -7.31 -25.72
CA ASP A 536 8.50 -6.95 -27.13
C ASP A 536 7.14 -6.65 -27.77
N ILE A 537 6.87 -5.36 -27.95
CA ILE A 537 5.68 -4.83 -28.62
C ILE A 537 6.01 -4.21 -29.99
N ALA A 538 7.16 -4.53 -30.57
CA ALA A 538 7.57 -3.99 -31.87
C ALA A 538 6.63 -4.40 -33.02
N SER A 539 5.90 -5.51 -32.86
CA SER A 539 4.82 -5.89 -33.80
C SER A 539 3.60 -4.96 -33.74
N SER A 540 3.45 -4.15 -32.73
CA SER A 540 2.36 -3.17 -32.58
C SER A 540 2.78 -1.76 -33.03
N MET A 541 3.88 -1.64 -33.75
CA MET A 541 4.40 -0.34 -34.21
C MET A 541 3.38 0.46 -35.05
N PRO A 542 2.61 -0.15 -35.96
CA PRO A 542 1.59 0.60 -36.73
C PRO A 542 0.53 1.25 -35.83
N GLU A 543 0.04 0.51 -34.82
CA GLU A 543 -0.96 1.02 -33.89
C GLU A 543 -0.38 2.14 -33.01
N LEU A 544 0.87 1.99 -32.55
CA LEU A 544 1.55 3.02 -31.76
C LEU A 544 1.81 4.30 -32.55
N LEU A 545 2.18 4.17 -33.84
CA LEU A 545 2.30 5.32 -34.76
C LEU A 545 0.95 6.02 -34.97
N ALA A 546 -0.12 5.23 -35.18
CA ALA A 546 -1.47 5.76 -35.34
C ALA A 546 -1.97 6.46 -34.07
N ALA A 547 -1.57 5.98 -32.90
CA ALA A 547 -1.85 6.61 -31.61
C ALA A 547 -1.07 7.91 -31.37
N GLY A 548 -0.15 8.31 -32.27
CA GLY A 548 0.63 9.55 -32.15
C GLY A 548 1.95 9.41 -31.35
N ILE A 549 2.39 8.20 -31.08
CA ILE A 549 3.68 7.95 -30.43
C ILE A 549 4.82 8.21 -31.42
N SER A 550 5.81 9.00 -31.00
CA SER A 550 6.96 9.40 -31.82
C SER A 550 8.32 8.90 -31.30
N SER A 551 8.36 8.30 -30.10
CA SER A 551 9.59 7.80 -29.50
C SER A 551 9.42 6.38 -28.96
N TYR A 552 10.42 5.51 -29.20
CA TYR A 552 10.37 4.08 -28.93
C TYR A 552 11.63 3.66 -28.17
N MET A 553 11.48 3.20 -26.93
CA MET A 553 12.59 2.84 -26.04
C MET A 553 12.95 1.37 -26.14
N VAL A 554 14.22 1.09 -26.28
CA VAL A 554 14.81 -0.23 -26.02
C VAL A 554 15.50 -0.18 -24.66
N ASP A 555 15.02 -0.95 -23.69
CA ASP A 555 15.74 -1.09 -22.41
C ASP A 555 16.75 -2.23 -22.51
N ALA A 556 18.02 -1.85 -22.70
CA ALA A 556 19.15 -2.76 -22.78
C ALA A 556 19.91 -2.91 -21.46
N THR A 557 19.30 -2.57 -20.31
CA THR A 557 19.93 -2.66 -18.98
C THR A 557 20.45 -4.07 -18.69
N LEU A 558 19.74 -5.09 -19.14
CA LEU A 558 20.09 -6.50 -18.93
C LEU A 558 20.81 -7.16 -20.12
N MET A 559 21.05 -6.43 -21.22
CA MET A 559 21.60 -6.94 -22.47
C MET A 559 23.11 -6.75 -22.55
N ASN A 560 23.78 -7.64 -23.27
CA ASN A 560 25.14 -7.43 -23.76
C ASN A 560 25.15 -6.59 -25.05
N ALA A 561 26.34 -6.30 -25.60
CA ALA A 561 26.47 -5.43 -26.76
C ALA A 561 25.85 -5.99 -28.04
N GLU A 562 25.88 -7.31 -28.25
CA GLU A 562 25.27 -7.98 -29.41
C GLU A 562 23.75 -7.99 -29.29
N GLU A 563 23.20 -8.35 -28.13
CA GLU A 563 21.78 -8.31 -27.82
C GLU A 563 21.23 -6.88 -27.96
N THR A 564 21.97 -5.88 -27.46
CA THR A 564 21.62 -4.46 -27.63
C THR A 564 21.52 -4.05 -29.10
N ALA A 565 22.52 -4.41 -29.90
CA ALA A 565 22.52 -4.10 -31.34
C ALA A 565 21.34 -4.78 -32.04
N HIS A 566 21.03 -6.03 -31.69
CA HIS A 566 19.93 -6.78 -32.27
C HIS A 566 18.57 -6.13 -31.91
N ALA A 567 18.35 -5.80 -30.65
CA ALA A 567 17.11 -5.18 -30.18
C ALA A 567 16.88 -3.80 -30.81
N VAL A 568 17.91 -2.94 -30.85
CA VAL A 568 17.84 -1.65 -31.53
C VAL A 568 17.57 -1.83 -33.03
N GLY A 569 18.29 -2.74 -33.71
CA GLY A 569 18.06 -3.05 -35.12
C GLY A 569 16.65 -3.57 -35.39
N ARG A 570 16.06 -4.33 -34.47
CA ARG A 570 14.65 -4.79 -34.55
C ARG A 570 13.69 -3.61 -34.41
N ALA A 571 13.89 -2.70 -33.46
CA ALA A 571 13.09 -1.49 -33.29
C ALA A 571 13.14 -0.58 -34.52
N ILE A 572 14.34 -0.34 -35.10
CA ILE A 572 14.52 0.43 -36.33
C ILE A 572 13.78 -0.22 -37.50
N ARG A 573 13.90 -1.55 -37.70
CA ARG A 573 13.17 -2.25 -38.74
C ARG A 573 11.66 -2.16 -38.56
N ALA A 574 11.16 -2.32 -37.34
CA ALA A 574 9.74 -2.19 -37.05
C ALA A 574 9.22 -0.81 -37.42
N LEU A 575 9.95 0.24 -37.04
CA LEU A 575 9.60 1.62 -37.37
C LEU A 575 9.62 1.86 -38.89
N HIS A 576 10.65 1.40 -39.59
CA HIS A 576 10.78 1.58 -41.04
C HIS A 576 9.66 0.87 -41.80
N VAL A 577 9.36 -0.39 -41.44
CA VAL A 577 8.28 -1.16 -42.08
C VAL A 577 6.93 -0.51 -41.84
N ALA A 578 6.66 -0.07 -40.59
CA ALA A 578 5.39 0.57 -40.25
C ALA A 578 5.22 1.94 -40.95
N GLN A 579 6.28 2.72 -41.09
CA GLN A 579 6.23 4.04 -41.77
C GLN A 579 6.08 3.93 -43.30
N ASN A 580 6.79 2.99 -43.94
CA ASN A 580 6.80 2.91 -45.39
C ASN A 580 5.66 2.04 -45.94
N ASP A 581 5.36 0.94 -45.29
CA ASP A 581 4.44 -0.08 -45.80
C ASP A 581 3.13 -0.15 -45.00
N GLY A 582 3.04 0.53 -43.84
CA GLY A 582 1.90 0.41 -42.92
C GLY A 582 1.80 -0.96 -42.25
N ASN A 583 2.79 -1.83 -42.41
CA ASN A 583 2.75 -3.22 -41.95
C ASN A 583 3.44 -3.39 -40.59
N ALA A 584 3.03 -4.44 -39.88
CA ALA A 584 3.69 -4.89 -38.65
C ALA A 584 4.79 -5.92 -38.98
N ILE A 585 5.87 -5.91 -38.17
CA ILE A 585 6.84 -7.02 -38.19
C ILE A 585 6.31 -8.21 -37.39
N ALA A 586 6.89 -9.40 -37.61
CA ALA A 586 6.52 -10.59 -36.84
C ALA A 586 6.74 -10.44 -35.35
N LYS A 587 5.80 -10.97 -34.56
CA LYS A 587 5.94 -11.03 -33.08
C LYS A 587 7.13 -11.91 -32.69
N MET A 588 7.89 -11.50 -31.70
CA MET A 588 8.98 -12.27 -31.14
C MET A 588 8.43 -13.41 -30.25
N PRO A 589 8.85 -14.67 -30.45
CA PRO A 589 8.43 -15.76 -29.58
C PRO A 589 8.99 -15.59 -28.17
N ASN A 590 8.31 -16.16 -27.17
CA ASN A 590 8.70 -16.13 -25.76
C ASN A 590 8.83 -14.72 -25.13
N THR A 591 8.12 -13.73 -25.70
CA THR A 591 8.04 -12.37 -25.17
C THR A 591 6.62 -12.05 -24.71
N THR A 592 6.49 -11.00 -23.89
CA THR A 592 5.20 -10.48 -23.44
C THR A 592 4.86 -9.17 -24.15
N SER A 593 3.57 -8.91 -24.32
CA SER A 593 3.06 -7.58 -24.72
C SER A 593 2.79 -6.66 -23.52
N GLY A 594 3.14 -7.07 -22.32
CA GLY A 594 2.88 -6.30 -21.11
C GLY A 594 1.38 -6.01 -20.93
N HIS A 595 1.08 -4.77 -20.62
CA HIS A 595 -0.28 -4.27 -20.40
C HIS A 595 -0.93 -3.67 -21.65
N LEU A 596 -0.25 -3.65 -22.81
CA LEU A 596 -0.73 -2.95 -24.01
C LEU A 596 -2.16 -3.32 -24.42
N TYR A 597 -2.53 -4.61 -24.27
CA TYR A 597 -3.86 -5.13 -24.62
C TYR A 597 -4.66 -5.60 -23.39
N ARG A 598 -4.07 -5.53 -22.20
CA ARG A 598 -4.70 -5.87 -20.93
C ARG A 598 -4.38 -4.80 -19.91
N GLY A 599 -5.39 -4.13 -19.41
CA GLY A 599 -5.21 -3.19 -18.31
C GLY A 599 -4.67 -3.87 -17.04
N VAL A 600 -4.17 -3.05 -16.13
CA VAL A 600 -3.91 -3.46 -14.73
C VAL A 600 -5.27 -3.66 -14.08
N SER A 601 -5.56 -4.90 -13.62
CA SER A 601 -6.81 -5.28 -12.96
C SER A 601 -6.69 -5.20 -11.44
#